data_96a90c2c02589a8efc8813acc941b53e
#
_entry.id   96a90c2c02589a8efc8813acc941b53e
#
_cell.length_a   1.000
_cell.length_b   1.000
_cell.length_c   1.000
_cell.angle_alpha   90.00
_cell.angle_beta   90.00
_cell.angle_gamma   90.00
#
_symmetry.space_group_name_H-M   'P 1'
#
loop_
_entity.id
_entity.type
_entity.pdbx_description
1 polymer ?
#
loop_
_entity_poly.entity_id
_entity_poly.type
_entity_poly.pdbx_seq_one_letter_code
_entity_poly.pdbx_strand_id
1 'polypeptide(L)'
;MKIDNLNSLVELYFKKYDEIKDKKNLPFLFGLSSKDENFYLSWNEVTLKIRCLTAFLQDYVSPGDRCILLSENRPQWLIADIAIMNSGGVTVPLFTTYSDSDYEYIINDCGPSVCIVSNEIQYKKVEKFLNDKIKIISIDEITNKIENFSEIFKKINLINNSYNDKIKRNDLACIIYTSGTTGKPKGVMLSHG
;
A
#
# COMPACT_ATOMS: atom_id res chain seq x y z
N MET A 1 8.43 18.63 15.50
CA MET A 1 9.36 17.71 14.82
C MET A 1 9.96 18.42 13.60
N LYS A 2 11.30 18.41 13.41
CA LYS A 2 11.92 18.96 12.18
C LYS A 2 11.99 17.83 11.16
N ILE A 3 11.36 18.02 10.00
CA ILE A 3 11.25 17.01 8.93
C ILE A 3 12.62 16.66 8.34
N ASP A 4 13.55 17.62 8.32
CA ASP A 4 14.91 17.43 7.77
C ASP A 4 15.74 16.33 8.48
N ASN A 5 15.33 15.92 9.68
CA ASN A 5 16.02 14.90 10.48
C ASN A 5 15.39 13.50 10.36
N LEU A 6 14.43 13.33 9.46
CA LEU A 6 13.75 12.04 9.25
C LEU A 6 14.38 11.28 8.08
N ASN A 7 14.50 9.98 8.20
CA ASN A 7 15.06 9.13 7.16
C ASN A 7 14.03 8.64 6.14
N SER A 8 12.74 8.62 6.51
CA SER A 8 11.72 8.09 5.62
C SER A 8 10.31 8.62 5.95
N LEU A 9 9.39 8.48 4.99
CA LEU A 9 7.95 8.72 5.20
C LEU A 9 7.38 7.78 6.26
N VAL A 10 7.90 6.56 6.34
CA VAL A 10 7.54 5.57 7.37
C VAL A 10 7.92 6.08 8.76
N GLU A 11 9.16 6.55 8.92
CA GLU A 11 9.62 7.14 10.18
C GLU A 11 8.77 8.35 10.58
N LEU A 12 8.43 9.22 9.62
CA LEU A 12 7.53 10.36 9.84
C LEU A 12 6.20 9.92 10.43
N TYR A 13 5.56 8.91 9.83
CA TYR A 13 4.29 8.38 10.28
C TYR A 13 4.39 7.83 11.71
N PHE A 14 5.35 6.95 11.98
CA PHE A 14 5.45 6.28 13.27
C PHE A 14 5.89 7.20 14.40
N LYS A 15 6.78 8.16 14.14
CA LYS A 15 7.11 9.21 15.12
C LYS A 15 5.90 10.08 15.43
N LYS A 16 5.09 10.42 14.42
CA LYS A 16 3.83 11.15 14.68
C LYS A 16 2.86 10.31 15.50
N TYR A 17 2.73 9.04 15.19
CA TYR A 17 1.91 8.13 15.99
C TYR A 17 2.39 8.05 17.44
N ASP A 18 3.68 7.95 17.70
CA ASP A 18 4.24 7.87 19.06
C ASP A 18 3.94 9.12 19.91
N GLU A 19 3.84 10.30 19.28
CA GLU A 19 3.44 11.54 19.97
C GLU A 19 1.97 11.54 20.44
N ILE A 20 1.12 10.73 19.82
CA ILE A 20 -0.35 10.81 20.01
C ILE A 20 -1.01 9.48 20.41
N LYS A 21 -0.28 8.37 20.49
CA LYS A 21 -0.80 7.01 20.74
C LYS A 21 -1.60 6.87 22.02
N ASP A 22 -1.31 7.70 23.02
CA ASP A 22 -2.03 7.71 24.31
C ASP A 22 -3.39 8.41 24.24
N LYS A 23 -3.66 9.13 23.15
CA LYS A 23 -4.96 9.74 22.87
C LYS A 23 -5.89 8.68 22.26
N LYS A 24 -6.62 7.97 23.12
CA LYS A 24 -7.58 6.94 22.69
C LYS A 24 -8.58 7.51 21.69
N ASN A 25 -8.84 6.75 20.62
CA ASN A 25 -9.86 7.05 19.60
C ASN A 25 -9.67 8.40 18.87
N LEU A 26 -8.45 8.95 18.83
CA LEU A 26 -8.18 10.13 18.00
C LEU A 26 -8.44 9.79 16.54
N PRO A 27 -9.41 10.42 15.85
CA PRO A 27 -9.68 10.14 14.44
C PRO A 27 -8.49 10.47 13.55
N PHE A 28 -8.28 9.63 12.51
CA PHE A 28 -7.22 9.83 11.53
C PHE A 28 -7.74 9.78 10.10
N LEU A 29 -8.42 8.71 9.72
CA LEU A 29 -8.97 8.54 8.38
C LEU A 29 -10.48 8.50 8.44
N PHE A 30 -11.11 9.22 7.51
CA PHE A 30 -12.55 9.24 7.35
C PHE A 30 -12.93 8.54 6.04
N GLY A 31 -14.08 7.87 6.03
CA GLY A 31 -14.61 7.19 4.86
C GLY A 31 -16.12 7.18 4.87
N LEU A 32 -16.68 6.76 3.75
CA LEU A 32 -18.11 6.46 3.61
C LEU A 32 -18.29 4.95 3.59
N SER A 33 -19.26 4.44 4.33
CA SER A 33 -19.70 3.05 4.23
C SER A 33 -20.52 2.83 2.96
N SER A 34 -20.79 1.57 2.62
CA SER A 34 -21.70 1.21 1.53
C SER A 34 -23.14 1.70 1.73
N LYS A 35 -23.47 2.19 2.92
CA LYS A 35 -24.77 2.79 3.28
C LYS A 35 -24.71 4.33 3.33
N ASP A 36 -23.67 4.93 2.76
CA ASP A 36 -23.40 6.39 2.80
C ASP A 36 -23.27 6.96 4.23
N GLU A 37 -22.95 6.11 5.20
CA GLU A 37 -22.71 6.54 6.58
C GLU A 37 -21.23 6.92 6.74
N ASN A 38 -20.98 8.08 7.31
CA ASN A 38 -19.63 8.50 7.68
C ASN A 38 -19.08 7.61 8.79
N PHE A 39 -17.87 7.12 8.60
CA PHE A 39 -17.10 6.45 9.64
C PHE A 39 -15.69 7.02 9.72
N TYR A 40 -15.01 6.78 10.82
CA TYR A 40 -13.58 7.08 10.92
C TYR A 40 -12.81 5.88 11.45
N LEU A 41 -11.53 5.84 11.11
CA LEU A 41 -10.54 4.98 11.74
C LEU A 41 -9.63 5.85 12.60
N SER A 42 -9.41 5.43 13.83
CA SER A 42 -8.47 6.10 14.74
C SER A 42 -7.02 5.84 14.33
N TRP A 43 -6.10 6.67 14.81
CA TRP A 43 -4.65 6.43 14.65
C TRP A 43 -4.22 5.05 15.12
N ASN A 44 -4.77 4.58 16.25
CA ASN A 44 -4.45 3.25 16.78
C ASN A 44 -4.90 2.13 15.86
N GLU A 45 -6.12 2.19 15.34
CA GLU A 45 -6.65 1.19 14.41
C GLU A 45 -5.87 1.16 13.09
N VAL A 46 -5.57 2.34 12.52
CA VAL A 46 -4.80 2.44 11.29
C VAL A 46 -3.39 1.90 11.50
N THR A 47 -2.72 2.28 12.57
CA THR A 47 -1.37 1.80 12.88
C THR A 47 -1.33 0.29 13.10
N LEU A 48 -2.32 -0.27 13.80
CA LEU A 48 -2.43 -1.72 13.97
C LEU A 48 -2.56 -2.43 12.61
N LYS A 49 -3.43 -1.95 11.73
CA LYS A 49 -3.64 -2.51 10.39
C LYS A 49 -2.39 -2.39 9.51
N ILE A 50 -1.67 -1.26 9.56
CA ILE A 50 -0.39 -1.09 8.87
C ILE A 50 0.62 -2.15 9.33
N ARG A 51 0.76 -2.34 10.64
CA ARG A 51 1.70 -3.33 11.20
C ARG A 51 1.35 -4.76 10.81
N CYS A 52 0.06 -5.12 10.86
CA CYS A 52 -0.41 -6.43 10.43
C CYS A 52 -0.08 -6.68 8.95
N LEU A 53 -0.40 -5.72 8.09
CA LEU A 53 -0.15 -5.86 6.66
C LEU A 53 1.36 -5.85 6.36
N THR A 54 2.15 -5.02 7.05
CA THR A 54 3.63 -5.05 6.93
C THR A 54 4.18 -6.43 7.26
N ALA A 55 3.78 -7.01 8.39
CA ALA A 55 4.25 -8.34 8.81
C ALA A 55 3.92 -9.42 7.78
N PHE A 56 2.72 -9.36 7.19
CA PHE A 56 2.33 -10.25 6.10
C PHE A 56 3.18 -10.03 4.83
N LEU A 57 3.39 -8.78 4.45
CA LEU A 57 4.14 -8.44 3.23
C LEU A 57 5.62 -8.83 3.31
N GLN A 58 6.22 -8.89 4.49
CA GLN A 58 7.63 -9.30 4.67
C GLN A 58 7.93 -10.71 4.17
N ASP A 59 6.92 -11.58 4.03
CA ASP A 59 7.09 -12.92 3.44
C ASP A 59 7.19 -12.89 1.89
N TYR A 60 6.82 -11.76 1.25
CA TYR A 60 6.69 -11.64 -0.21
C TYR A 60 7.48 -10.47 -0.81
N VAL A 61 7.96 -9.54 0.02
CA VAL A 61 8.59 -8.29 -0.42
C VAL A 61 10.02 -8.22 0.10
N SER A 62 10.96 -8.14 -0.83
CA SER A 62 12.36 -7.79 -0.55
C SER A 62 12.57 -6.28 -0.69
N PRO A 63 13.59 -5.69 -0.04
CA PRO A 63 13.87 -4.25 -0.17
C PRO A 63 14.00 -3.82 -1.64
N GLY A 64 13.22 -2.82 -2.03
CA GLY A 64 13.17 -2.27 -3.38
C GLY A 64 12.22 -3.00 -4.34
N ASP A 65 11.53 -4.05 -3.93
CA ASP A 65 10.51 -4.72 -4.74
C ASP A 65 9.32 -3.79 -5.00
N ARG A 66 8.78 -3.82 -6.22
CA ARG A 66 7.62 -3.03 -6.60
C ARG A 66 6.35 -3.75 -6.20
N CYS A 67 5.46 -2.99 -5.58
CA CYS A 67 4.15 -3.48 -5.17
C CYS A 67 3.07 -2.63 -5.82
N ILE A 68 2.28 -3.23 -6.69
CA ILE A 68 1.14 -2.56 -7.32
C ILE A 68 0.04 -2.34 -6.29
N LEU A 69 -0.55 -1.14 -6.33
CA LEU A 69 -1.71 -0.76 -5.54
C LEU A 69 -2.80 -0.20 -6.47
N LEU A 70 -3.78 -1.04 -6.79
CA LEU A 70 -4.92 -0.69 -7.65
C LEU A 70 -6.19 -0.61 -6.83
N SER A 71 -6.57 0.60 -6.45
CA SER A 71 -7.74 0.86 -5.59
C SER A 71 -8.28 2.27 -5.79
N GLU A 72 -9.55 2.42 -5.56
CA GLU A 72 -10.22 3.71 -5.37
C GLU A 72 -9.69 4.42 -4.11
N ASN A 73 -9.98 5.72 -3.99
CA ASN A 73 -9.68 6.49 -2.79
C ASN A 73 -10.50 5.98 -1.59
N ARG A 74 -9.82 5.33 -0.66
CA ARG A 74 -10.41 4.78 0.56
C ARG A 74 -9.35 4.66 1.68
N PRO A 75 -9.73 4.59 2.97
CA PRO A 75 -8.77 4.48 4.08
C PRO A 75 -7.76 3.34 3.93
N GLN A 76 -8.17 2.21 3.36
CA GLN A 76 -7.34 1.04 3.14
C GLN A 76 -6.21 1.29 2.13
N TRP A 77 -6.38 2.25 1.21
CA TRP A 77 -5.32 2.65 0.27
C TRP A 77 -4.09 3.17 1.02
N LEU A 78 -4.29 4.11 1.96
CA LEU A 78 -3.18 4.66 2.76
C LEU A 78 -2.56 3.60 3.68
N ILE A 79 -3.38 2.69 4.24
CA ILE A 79 -2.90 1.56 5.04
C ILE A 79 -1.98 0.68 4.21
N ALA A 80 -2.37 0.35 2.97
CA ALA A 80 -1.57 -0.45 2.06
C ALA A 80 -0.27 0.25 1.68
N ASP A 81 -0.33 1.53 1.31
CA ASP A 81 0.82 2.33 0.89
C ASP A 81 1.91 2.39 1.98
N ILE A 82 1.52 2.76 3.20
CA ILE A 82 2.47 2.80 4.33
C ILE A 82 2.99 1.39 4.68
N ALA A 83 2.15 0.35 4.58
CA ALA A 83 2.58 -1.01 4.88
C ALA A 83 3.57 -1.55 3.84
N ILE A 84 3.38 -1.26 2.55
CA ILE A 84 4.33 -1.57 1.47
C ILE A 84 5.67 -0.89 1.76
N MET A 85 5.68 0.42 1.97
CA MET A 85 6.91 1.14 2.30
C MET A 85 7.57 0.59 3.58
N ASN A 86 6.80 0.30 4.62
CA ASN A 86 7.34 -0.24 5.88
C ASN A 86 7.88 -1.68 5.73
N SER A 87 7.42 -2.46 4.76
CA SER A 87 8.03 -3.76 4.42
C SER A 87 9.35 -3.63 3.64
N GLY A 88 9.70 -2.42 3.17
CA GLY A 88 10.85 -2.14 2.33
C GLY A 88 10.51 -2.13 0.83
N GLY A 89 9.24 -2.28 0.49
CA GLY A 89 8.75 -2.24 -0.90
C GLY A 89 8.58 -0.82 -1.43
N VAL A 90 8.40 -0.73 -2.74
CA VAL A 90 8.15 0.51 -3.50
C VAL A 90 6.72 0.46 -4.01
N THR A 91 5.88 1.42 -3.61
CA THR A 91 4.50 1.49 -4.06
C THR A 91 4.41 1.91 -5.53
N VAL A 92 3.65 1.17 -6.33
CA VAL A 92 3.29 1.52 -7.71
C VAL A 92 1.78 1.70 -7.78
N PRO A 93 1.26 2.91 -7.52
CA PRO A 93 -0.17 3.16 -7.58
C PRO A 93 -0.66 3.17 -9.03
N LEU A 94 -1.76 2.47 -9.29
CA LEU A 94 -2.42 2.46 -10.58
C LEU A 94 -3.77 3.17 -10.51
N PHE A 95 -4.07 3.99 -11.53
CA PHE A 95 -5.41 4.56 -11.65
C PHE A 95 -6.41 3.50 -12.08
N THR A 96 -7.59 3.52 -11.46
CA THR A 96 -8.69 2.59 -11.78
C THR A 96 -9.29 2.81 -13.18
N THR A 97 -8.89 3.88 -13.86
CA THR A 97 -9.37 4.30 -15.18
C THR A 97 -8.36 4.03 -16.31
N TYR A 98 -7.24 3.40 -16.03
CA TYR A 98 -6.27 3.03 -17.06
C TYR A 98 -6.88 2.04 -18.06
N SER A 99 -6.38 2.08 -19.29
CA SER A 99 -6.71 1.09 -20.32
C SER A 99 -6.00 -0.24 -20.06
N ASP A 100 -6.48 -1.31 -20.69
CA ASP A 100 -5.83 -2.63 -20.64
C ASP A 100 -4.37 -2.57 -21.10
N SER A 101 -4.08 -1.78 -22.14
CA SER A 101 -2.72 -1.60 -22.65
C SER A 101 -1.80 -0.84 -21.68
N ASP A 102 -2.36 0.09 -20.86
CA ASP A 102 -1.60 0.77 -19.83
C ASP A 102 -1.28 -0.18 -18.68
N TYR A 103 -2.26 -0.99 -18.23
CA TYR A 103 -2.04 -2.00 -17.21
C TYR A 103 -0.96 -3.01 -17.64
N GLU A 104 -1.08 -3.55 -18.85
CA GLU A 104 -0.11 -4.49 -19.39
C GLU A 104 1.31 -3.89 -19.43
N TYR A 105 1.41 -2.67 -19.95
CA TYR A 105 2.69 -1.98 -20.06
C TYR A 105 3.32 -1.75 -18.68
N ILE A 106 2.56 -1.19 -17.73
CA ILE A 106 3.09 -0.84 -16.41
C ILE A 106 3.48 -2.09 -15.60
N ILE A 107 2.67 -3.14 -15.66
CA ILE A 107 2.94 -4.41 -14.96
C ILE A 107 4.24 -5.03 -15.49
N ASN A 108 4.41 -5.05 -16.83
CA ASN A 108 5.62 -5.59 -17.45
C ASN A 108 6.86 -4.72 -17.17
N ASP A 109 6.72 -3.40 -17.17
CA ASP A 109 7.81 -2.45 -16.96
C ASP A 109 8.31 -2.45 -15.50
N CYS A 110 7.40 -2.43 -14.52
CA CYS A 110 7.78 -2.42 -13.11
C CYS A 110 8.12 -3.81 -12.55
N GLY A 111 7.61 -4.91 -13.11
CA GLY A 111 7.87 -6.28 -12.67
C GLY A 111 7.56 -6.46 -11.17
N PRO A 112 6.28 -6.40 -10.75
CA PRO A 112 5.94 -6.38 -9.33
C PRO A 112 6.10 -7.76 -8.67
N SER A 113 6.43 -7.79 -7.38
CA SER A 113 6.36 -9.00 -6.54
C SER A 113 4.98 -9.17 -5.91
N VAL A 114 4.27 -8.05 -5.67
CA VAL A 114 2.94 -8.03 -5.05
C VAL A 114 1.99 -7.16 -5.87
N CYS A 115 0.72 -7.57 -5.95
CA CYS A 115 -0.38 -6.79 -6.51
C CYS A 115 -1.53 -6.74 -5.50
N ILE A 116 -1.82 -5.54 -4.98
CA ILE A 116 -2.96 -5.29 -4.09
C ILE A 116 -4.07 -4.65 -4.91
N VAL A 117 -5.24 -5.28 -4.92
CA VAL A 117 -6.44 -4.78 -5.60
C VAL A 117 -7.55 -4.47 -4.60
N SER A 118 -8.39 -3.47 -4.87
CA SER A 118 -9.47 -3.13 -3.92
C SER A 118 -10.58 -4.17 -3.88
N ASN A 119 -11.00 -4.70 -5.02
CA ASN A 119 -12.18 -5.56 -5.16
C ASN A 119 -12.12 -6.40 -6.44
N GLU A 120 -13.16 -7.21 -6.67
CA GLU A 120 -13.28 -8.07 -7.85
C GLU A 120 -13.21 -7.29 -9.18
N ILE A 121 -13.79 -6.09 -9.25
CA ILE A 121 -13.79 -5.27 -10.47
C ILE A 121 -12.34 -4.87 -10.83
N GLN A 122 -11.56 -4.43 -9.85
CA GLN A 122 -10.18 -4.04 -10.10
C GLN A 122 -9.28 -5.26 -10.38
N TYR A 123 -9.53 -6.39 -9.71
CA TYR A 123 -8.83 -7.63 -10.00
C TYR A 123 -9.00 -8.07 -11.47
N LYS A 124 -10.23 -8.07 -11.99
CA LYS A 124 -10.55 -8.45 -13.37
C LYS A 124 -9.83 -7.62 -14.43
N LYS A 125 -9.44 -6.39 -14.12
CA LYS A 125 -8.68 -5.53 -15.06
C LYS A 125 -7.24 -5.98 -15.23
N VAL A 126 -6.64 -6.58 -14.21
CA VAL A 126 -5.21 -6.89 -14.20
C VAL A 126 -4.90 -8.39 -14.20
N GLU A 127 -5.85 -9.27 -13.84
CA GLU A 127 -5.61 -10.71 -13.64
C GLU A 127 -4.88 -11.38 -14.81
N LYS A 128 -5.22 -11.02 -16.06
CA LYS A 128 -4.64 -11.59 -17.27
C LYS A 128 -3.18 -11.19 -17.54
N PHE A 129 -2.68 -10.17 -16.85
CA PHE A 129 -1.31 -9.67 -16.94
C PHE A 129 -0.42 -10.13 -15.78
N LEU A 130 -1.02 -10.73 -14.76
CA LEU A 130 -0.31 -11.23 -13.57
C LEU A 130 0.10 -12.69 -13.80
N ASN A 131 1.30 -13.05 -13.35
CA ASN A 131 1.79 -14.42 -13.39
C ASN A 131 1.83 -15.03 -11.99
N ASP A 132 2.06 -16.34 -11.90
CA ASP A 132 2.03 -17.12 -10.65
C ASP A 132 3.09 -16.71 -9.61
N LYS A 133 4.09 -15.91 -10.00
CA LYS A 133 5.13 -15.41 -9.08
C LYS A 133 4.69 -14.16 -8.32
N ILE A 134 3.63 -13.49 -8.78
CA ILE A 134 3.13 -12.27 -8.18
C ILE A 134 2.13 -12.64 -7.08
N LYS A 135 2.42 -12.24 -5.84
CA LYS A 135 1.47 -12.42 -4.75
C LYS A 135 0.30 -11.44 -4.92
N ILE A 136 -0.91 -11.97 -5.06
CA ILE A 136 -2.13 -11.17 -5.18
C ILE A 136 -2.81 -11.10 -3.82
N ILE A 137 -3.25 -9.90 -3.44
CA ILE A 137 -3.97 -9.60 -2.20
C ILE A 137 -5.16 -8.72 -2.56
N SER A 138 -6.30 -8.92 -1.92
CA SER A 138 -7.46 -8.03 -2.07
C SER A 138 -7.77 -7.26 -0.80
N ILE A 139 -8.30 -6.05 -0.95
CA ILE A 139 -8.81 -5.28 0.19
C ILE A 139 -10.13 -5.88 0.65
N ASP A 140 -11.09 -6.00 -0.26
CA ASP A 140 -12.39 -6.63 -0.01
C ASP A 140 -12.32 -8.14 -0.32
N GLU A 141 -13.27 -8.90 0.21
CA GLU A 141 -13.42 -10.31 -0.14
C GLU A 141 -13.79 -10.45 -1.62
N ILE A 142 -13.11 -11.34 -2.33
CA ILE A 142 -13.37 -11.67 -3.74
C ILE A 142 -13.44 -13.19 -3.94
N THR A 143 -14.01 -13.63 -5.07
CA THR A 143 -14.41 -15.03 -5.29
C THR A 143 -13.26 -16.02 -5.48
N ASN A 144 -12.05 -15.60 -5.78
CA ASN A 144 -10.95 -16.45 -6.26
C ASN A 144 -9.97 -16.95 -5.18
N LYS A 145 -10.39 -17.17 -3.94
CA LYS A 145 -9.51 -17.61 -2.83
C LYS A 145 -8.24 -16.75 -2.64
N ILE A 146 -8.31 -15.48 -3.03
CA ILE A 146 -7.24 -14.51 -2.81
C ILE A 146 -7.36 -14.01 -1.37
N GLU A 147 -6.26 -14.02 -0.64
CA GLU A 147 -6.24 -13.52 0.74
C GLU A 147 -6.62 -12.05 0.78
N ASN A 148 -7.59 -11.72 1.64
CA ASN A 148 -8.06 -10.36 1.81
C ASN A 148 -7.57 -9.74 3.13
N PHE A 149 -7.69 -8.41 3.24
CA PHE A 149 -7.23 -7.68 4.42
C PHE A 149 -7.87 -8.17 5.72
N SER A 150 -9.17 -8.55 5.69
CA SER A 150 -9.86 -9.05 6.89
C SER A 150 -9.25 -10.35 7.39
N GLU A 151 -8.88 -11.26 6.49
CA GLU A 151 -8.22 -12.53 6.83
C GLU A 151 -6.80 -12.30 7.35
N ILE A 152 -6.03 -11.43 6.69
CA ILE A 152 -4.66 -11.07 7.09
C ILE A 152 -4.69 -10.49 8.52
N PHE A 153 -5.58 -9.55 8.80
CA PHE A 153 -5.67 -8.91 10.11
C PHE A 153 -6.12 -9.86 11.23
N LYS A 154 -6.83 -10.94 10.91
CA LYS A 154 -7.21 -11.99 11.88
C LYS A 154 -6.08 -12.97 12.16
N LYS A 155 -5.25 -13.28 11.17
CA LYS A 155 -4.18 -14.29 11.26
C LYS A 155 -2.92 -13.77 11.96
N ILE A 156 -2.63 -12.49 11.84
CA ILE A 156 -1.37 -11.90 12.31
C ILE A 156 -1.50 -11.48 13.78
N ASN A 157 -0.79 -12.21 14.65
CA ASN A 157 -0.57 -11.79 16.04
C ASN A 157 0.71 -10.95 16.11
N LEU A 158 0.55 -9.64 16.32
CA LEU A 158 1.69 -8.72 16.38
C LEU A 158 2.47 -8.89 17.67
N ILE A 159 3.72 -9.24 17.54
CA ILE A 159 4.69 -9.32 18.66
C ILE A 159 5.60 -8.07 18.67
N ASN A 160 5.81 -7.43 17.51
CA ASN A 160 6.76 -6.32 17.37
C ASN A 160 6.05 -5.02 16.96
N ASN A 161 6.36 -3.94 17.67
CA ASN A 161 5.76 -2.61 17.50
C ASN A 161 6.66 -1.62 16.73
N SER A 162 7.84 -2.04 16.25
CA SER A 162 8.77 -1.16 15.55
C SER A 162 8.39 -0.96 14.08
N TYR A 163 8.83 0.15 13.51
CA TYR A 163 8.86 0.38 12.08
C TYR A 163 10.22 -0.04 11.50
N ASN A 164 10.32 -0.10 10.19
CA ASN A 164 11.57 -0.40 9.49
C ASN A 164 12.50 0.83 9.51
N ASP A 165 13.44 0.86 10.43
CA ASP A 165 14.43 1.94 10.61
C ASP A 165 15.62 1.87 9.63
N LYS A 166 15.68 0.82 8.80
CA LYS A 166 16.73 0.65 7.79
C LYS A 166 16.48 1.48 6.52
N ILE A 167 15.25 1.96 6.32
CA ILE A 167 14.85 2.77 5.16
C ILE A 167 15.52 4.14 5.24
N LYS A 168 16.13 4.56 4.13
CA LYS A 168 16.86 5.83 4.03
C LYS A 168 16.14 6.82 3.12
N ARG A 169 16.46 8.09 3.26
CA ARG A 169 15.88 9.18 2.44
C ARG A 169 16.01 8.96 0.93
N ASN A 170 17.11 8.38 0.48
CA ASN A 170 17.37 8.14 -0.94
C ASN A 170 16.78 6.85 -1.47
N ASP A 171 16.22 5.99 -0.61
CA ASP A 171 15.53 4.78 -1.08
C ASP A 171 14.23 5.18 -1.76
N LEU A 172 13.82 4.39 -2.76
CA LEU A 172 12.57 4.62 -3.46
C LEU A 172 11.37 4.34 -2.54
N ALA A 173 10.43 5.27 -2.53
CA ALA A 173 9.15 5.13 -1.83
C ALA A 173 8.03 4.75 -2.80
N CYS A 174 8.03 5.37 -3.99
CA CYS A 174 6.92 5.26 -4.93
C CYS A 174 7.39 5.45 -6.38
N ILE A 175 6.73 4.77 -7.33
CA ILE A 175 6.86 5.02 -8.77
C ILE A 175 5.49 5.39 -9.31
N ILE A 176 5.33 6.62 -9.78
CA ILE A 176 4.06 7.12 -10.36
C ILE A 176 4.18 7.13 -11.87
N TYR A 177 3.32 6.37 -12.55
CA TYR A 177 3.25 6.38 -14.00
C TYR A 177 2.39 7.55 -14.48
N THR A 178 2.98 8.37 -15.36
CA THR A 178 2.32 9.52 -15.96
C THR A 178 2.26 9.36 -17.47
N SER A 179 1.26 9.97 -18.12
CA SER A 179 1.17 10.02 -19.59
C SER A 179 2.36 10.78 -20.17
N GLY A 180 3.31 10.05 -20.75
CA GLY A 180 4.47 10.65 -21.42
C GLY A 180 4.07 11.29 -22.75
N THR A 181 4.80 12.31 -23.18
CA THR A 181 4.66 12.96 -24.50
C THR A 181 4.87 11.99 -25.68
N THR A 182 5.42 10.82 -25.43
CA THR A 182 5.76 9.77 -26.43
C THR A 182 4.72 8.66 -26.53
N GLY A 183 3.56 8.78 -25.88
CA GLY A 183 2.43 7.84 -25.97
C GLY A 183 2.49 6.65 -25.00
N LYS A 184 3.64 6.34 -24.38
CA LYS A 184 3.74 5.31 -23.32
C LYS A 184 3.89 5.95 -21.95
N PRO A 185 3.25 5.41 -20.89
CA PRO A 185 3.43 5.89 -19.53
C PRO A 185 4.91 5.84 -19.09
N LYS A 186 5.36 6.84 -18.34
CA LYS A 186 6.72 6.89 -17.76
C LYS A 186 6.64 6.83 -16.25
N GLY A 187 7.42 5.94 -15.64
CA GLY A 187 7.52 5.79 -14.19
C GLY A 187 8.39 6.88 -13.57
N VAL A 188 7.77 7.85 -12.90
CA VAL A 188 8.47 8.86 -12.11
C VAL A 188 8.84 8.27 -10.77
N MET A 189 10.13 8.16 -10.49
CA MET A 189 10.65 7.60 -9.24
C MET A 189 10.75 8.68 -8.16
N LEU A 190 10.10 8.44 -7.02
CA LEU A 190 10.09 9.31 -5.86
C LEU A 190 10.76 8.60 -4.68
N SER A 191 11.71 9.29 -4.04
CA SER A 191 12.36 8.81 -2.82
C SER A 191 11.55 9.16 -1.57
N HIS A 192 12.00 8.65 -0.42
CA HIS A 192 11.40 8.98 0.89
C HIS A 192 11.73 10.41 1.37
N GLY A 193 12.69 11.09 0.77
CA GLY A 193 13.16 12.41 1.20
C GLY A 193 13.05 13.56 0.25
#